data_b38eb062bdb276181126fc09a6cc7488
#
_entry.id   b38eb062bdb276181126fc09a6cc7488
#
_cell.length_a   1.000
_cell.length_b   1.000
_cell.length_c   1.000
_cell.angle_alpha   90.00
_cell.angle_beta   90.00
_cell.angle_gamma   90.00
#
_symmetry.space_group_name_H-M   'P 1'
#
loop_
_entity.id
_entity.type
_entity.pdbx_description
1 polymer ?
#
loop_
_entity_poly.entity_id
_entity_poly.type
_entity_poly.pdbx_seq_one_letter_code
_entity_poly.pdbx_strand_id
1 'polypeptide(L)'
;MVTLAIETEALSKSYGRKQAASSVSFSVASGTVFGLLGPNGAGKSTTVKMLVGLVRPSSGMAKVFGRIPSRADARLGLGYVPEQFRFPEWMRAHEFLRFHAELAGVKTTDRQSEVTRVLREVGLEHRERDQLRTFSKGMLQRIGIAQALVGRPQLVVLDEPTSALDPIGRRDVRDLIVRLRSDGVTVLLNSHLLSEVETVCDHVAIMDRGRIVRAGSMADVTRGHVEVEVRCAGLTTQTLSALEARWTAVRLGEGTGSSEVQTFTISVIDEYEATHIADVLLAGGVRLLAMIPRRRTLEDVFVESVTTTDGDAIPAVRGRQ
;
A
#
# COMPACT_ATOMS: atom_id res chain seq x y z
N MET A 1 -12.40 -19.37 -12.06
CA MET A 1 -10.96 -19.00 -12.11
C MET A 1 -10.83 -17.52 -11.80
N VAL A 2 -9.93 -17.16 -10.90
CA VAL A 2 -9.65 -15.74 -10.62
C VAL A 2 -8.89 -15.16 -11.82
N THR A 3 -9.41 -14.11 -12.42
CA THR A 3 -8.72 -13.39 -13.50
C THR A 3 -7.59 -12.57 -12.91
N LEU A 4 -6.37 -12.71 -13.42
CA LEU A 4 -5.22 -11.93 -12.97
C LEU A 4 -5.07 -10.67 -13.83
N ALA A 5 -4.94 -9.52 -13.16
CA ALA A 5 -4.64 -8.26 -13.80
C ALA A 5 -3.13 -8.09 -14.03
N ILE A 6 -2.30 -8.53 -13.08
CA ILE A 6 -0.84 -8.50 -13.18
C ILE A 6 -0.28 -9.87 -12.80
N GLU A 7 0.70 -10.32 -13.56
CA GLU A 7 1.51 -11.50 -13.29
C GLU A 7 2.98 -11.16 -13.51
N THR A 8 3.83 -11.51 -12.57
CA THR A 8 5.29 -11.39 -12.72
C THR A 8 5.95 -12.71 -12.34
N GLU A 9 6.93 -13.11 -13.14
CA GLU A 9 7.69 -14.35 -12.94
C GLU A 9 9.19 -14.04 -13.07
N ALA A 10 9.93 -14.15 -11.97
CA ALA A 10 11.36 -13.90 -11.86
C ALA A 10 11.81 -12.59 -12.53
N LEU A 11 10.92 -11.55 -12.50
CA LEU A 11 11.11 -10.28 -13.19
C LEU A 11 12.35 -9.57 -12.65
N SER A 12 13.30 -9.24 -13.52
CA SER A 12 14.58 -8.67 -13.11
C SER A 12 14.99 -7.51 -14.01
N LYS A 13 15.68 -6.53 -13.43
CA LYS A 13 16.23 -5.38 -14.15
C LYS A 13 17.59 -4.96 -13.60
N SER A 14 18.56 -4.85 -14.50
CA SER A 14 19.88 -4.30 -14.21
C SER A 14 20.13 -3.05 -15.05
N TYR A 15 20.78 -2.06 -14.48
CA TYR A 15 21.31 -0.87 -15.12
C TYR A 15 22.84 -0.90 -14.95
N GLY A 16 23.55 -1.35 -15.96
CA GLY A 16 24.98 -1.63 -15.85
C GLY A 16 25.25 -2.66 -14.75
N ARG A 17 26.02 -2.30 -13.73
CA ARG A 17 26.35 -3.18 -12.59
C ARG A 17 25.29 -3.15 -11.47
N LYS A 18 24.36 -2.19 -11.49
CA LYS A 18 23.34 -2.04 -10.45
C LYS A 18 22.12 -2.89 -10.78
N GLN A 19 21.83 -3.87 -9.94
CA GLN A 19 20.59 -4.64 -10.01
C GLN A 19 19.48 -3.88 -9.27
N ALA A 20 18.48 -3.40 -10.02
CA ALA A 20 17.38 -2.61 -9.49
C ALA A 20 16.16 -3.46 -9.10
N ALA A 21 15.99 -4.61 -9.76
CA ALA A 21 14.99 -5.63 -9.42
C ALA A 21 15.60 -7.02 -9.67
N SER A 22 15.36 -7.97 -8.80
CA SER A 22 15.97 -9.31 -8.80
C SER A 22 14.91 -10.37 -8.51
N SER A 23 14.55 -11.14 -9.52
CA SER A 23 13.61 -12.28 -9.38
C SER A 23 12.28 -11.90 -8.73
N VAL A 24 11.70 -10.76 -9.07
CA VAL A 24 10.43 -10.28 -8.52
C VAL A 24 9.28 -11.10 -9.08
N SER A 25 8.56 -11.81 -8.20
CA SER A 25 7.41 -12.65 -8.56
C SER A 25 6.23 -12.35 -7.65
N PHE A 26 5.12 -11.88 -8.24
CA PHE A 26 3.83 -11.69 -7.57
C PHE A 26 2.70 -11.66 -8.59
N SER A 27 1.47 -11.80 -8.11
CA SER A 27 0.27 -11.70 -8.92
C SER A 27 -0.75 -10.77 -8.27
N VAL A 28 -1.54 -10.09 -9.10
CA VAL A 28 -2.62 -9.20 -8.66
C VAL A 28 -3.91 -9.67 -9.29
N ALA A 29 -4.90 -9.99 -8.47
CA ALA A 29 -6.24 -10.34 -8.93
C ALA A 29 -6.96 -9.11 -9.50
N SER A 30 -7.79 -9.32 -10.54
CA SER A 30 -8.61 -8.24 -11.09
C SER A 30 -9.61 -7.73 -10.05
N GLY A 31 -9.84 -6.41 -10.03
CA GLY A 31 -10.78 -5.75 -9.12
C GLY A 31 -10.27 -5.62 -7.68
N THR A 32 -8.98 -5.83 -7.43
CA THR A 32 -8.38 -5.66 -6.09
C THR A 32 -7.43 -4.47 -6.03
N VAL A 33 -7.18 -3.97 -4.82
CA VAL A 33 -6.14 -2.98 -4.54
C VAL A 33 -4.91 -3.69 -4.01
N PHE A 34 -3.79 -3.54 -4.70
CA PHE A 34 -2.51 -4.17 -4.35
C PHE A 34 -1.46 -3.12 -4.02
N GLY A 35 -0.88 -3.19 -2.82
CA GLY A 35 0.19 -2.31 -2.36
C GLY A 35 1.58 -2.87 -2.68
N LEU A 36 2.43 -2.07 -3.33
CA LEU A 36 3.84 -2.39 -3.51
C LEU A 36 4.65 -1.47 -2.61
N LEU A 37 5.25 -2.02 -1.57
CA LEU A 37 5.91 -1.32 -0.48
C LEU A 37 7.41 -1.55 -0.46
N GLY A 38 8.15 -0.70 0.22
CA GLY A 38 9.59 -0.87 0.42
C GLY A 38 10.29 0.47 0.65
N PRO A 39 11.52 0.47 1.17
CA PRO A 39 12.31 1.68 1.34
C PRO A 39 12.68 2.33 -0.01
N ASN A 40 13.20 3.54 0.04
CA ASN A 40 13.72 4.21 -1.15
C ASN A 40 14.89 3.40 -1.73
N GLY A 41 14.85 3.18 -3.05
CA GLY A 41 15.84 2.36 -3.73
C GLY A 41 15.57 0.85 -3.70
N ALA A 42 14.50 0.37 -3.08
CA ALA A 42 14.12 -1.05 -3.05
C ALA A 42 13.75 -1.66 -4.42
N GLY A 43 13.59 -0.85 -5.47
CA GLY A 43 13.27 -1.33 -6.81
C GLY A 43 11.80 -1.16 -7.23
N LYS A 44 10.95 -0.59 -6.37
CA LYS A 44 9.51 -0.39 -6.61
C LYS A 44 9.21 0.34 -7.92
N SER A 45 9.71 1.57 -8.09
CA SER A 45 9.46 2.36 -9.31
C SER A 45 10.05 1.71 -10.57
N THR A 46 11.13 0.92 -10.45
CA THR A 46 11.66 0.13 -11.58
C THR A 46 10.67 -0.99 -11.95
N THR A 47 10.13 -1.68 -10.95
CA THR A 47 9.13 -2.72 -11.15
C THR A 47 7.86 -2.15 -11.76
N VAL A 48 7.34 -1.03 -11.24
CA VAL A 48 6.21 -0.30 -11.81
C VAL A 48 6.46 0.08 -13.27
N LYS A 49 7.63 0.66 -13.60
CA LYS A 49 7.98 1.05 -14.98
C LYS A 49 8.05 -0.15 -15.93
N MET A 50 8.43 -1.34 -15.44
CA MET A 50 8.37 -2.56 -16.26
C MET A 50 6.93 -3.00 -16.51
N LEU A 51 6.04 -2.91 -15.51
CA LEU A 51 4.63 -3.26 -15.60
C LEU A 51 3.84 -2.33 -16.54
N VAL A 52 4.17 -1.04 -16.56
CA VAL A 52 3.53 -0.08 -17.48
C VAL A 52 4.21 -0.01 -18.87
N GLY A 53 5.23 -0.85 -19.11
CA GLY A 53 5.90 -0.97 -20.40
C GLY A 53 6.89 0.17 -20.73
N LEU A 54 7.26 1.00 -19.77
CA LEU A 54 8.25 2.08 -19.93
C LEU A 54 9.69 1.57 -19.89
N VAL A 55 9.93 0.44 -19.23
CA VAL A 55 11.25 -0.19 -19.11
C VAL A 55 11.13 -1.66 -19.48
N ARG A 56 12.05 -2.16 -20.33
CA ARG A 56 12.13 -3.58 -20.65
C ARG A 56 12.87 -4.34 -19.54
N PRO A 57 12.36 -5.49 -19.09
CA PRO A 57 13.07 -6.37 -18.19
C PRO A 57 14.45 -6.79 -18.78
N SER A 58 15.41 -7.09 -17.91
CA SER A 58 16.66 -7.75 -18.29
C SER A 58 16.48 -9.27 -18.37
N SER A 59 15.61 -9.83 -17.51
CA SER A 59 15.19 -11.25 -17.53
C SER A 59 13.84 -11.40 -16.81
N GLY A 60 13.27 -12.60 -16.90
CA GLY A 60 11.94 -12.89 -16.37
C GLY A 60 10.81 -12.33 -17.23
N MET A 61 9.59 -12.38 -16.73
CA MET A 61 8.40 -12.03 -17.49
C MET A 61 7.42 -11.22 -16.64
N ALA A 62 6.72 -10.27 -17.29
CA ALA A 62 5.55 -9.62 -16.75
C ALA A 62 4.40 -9.68 -17.76
N LYS A 63 3.18 -9.84 -17.26
CA LYS A 63 1.94 -9.74 -18.03
C LYS A 63 0.97 -8.82 -17.35
N VAL A 64 0.25 -8.03 -18.14
CA VAL A 64 -0.90 -7.22 -17.72
C VAL A 64 -2.09 -7.72 -18.52
N PHE A 65 -3.11 -8.24 -17.84
CA PHE A 65 -4.24 -8.94 -18.44
C PHE A 65 -3.80 -9.97 -19.49
N GLY A 66 -2.79 -10.78 -19.16
CA GLY A 66 -2.22 -11.82 -20.03
C GLY A 66 -1.34 -11.30 -21.18
N ARG A 67 -1.14 -9.99 -21.33
CA ARG A 67 -0.37 -9.35 -22.41
C ARG A 67 0.97 -8.82 -21.91
N ILE A 68 1.99 -8.86 -22.76
CA ILE A 68 3.33 -8.31 -22.44
C ILE A 68 3.25 -6.78 -22.42
N PRO A 69 3.68 -6.09 -21.33
CA PRO A 69 3.49 -4.65 -21.16
C PRO A 69 4.16 -3.76 -22.23
N SER A 70 5.21 -4.25 -22.91
CA SER A 70 5.87 -3.51 -23.99
C SER A 70 5.05 -3.40 -25.27
N ARG A 71 3.98 -4.17 -25.42
CA ARG A 71 3.05 -4.11 -26.56
C ARG A 71 2.07 -2.97 -26.40
N ALA A 72 1.73 -2.31 -27.51
CA ALA A 72 0.78 -1.18 -27.50
C ALA A 72 -0.62 -1.59 -27.00
N ASP A 73 -1.07 -2.79 -27.36
CA ASP A 73 -2.37 -3.34 -26.98
C ASP A 73 -2.48 -3.68 -25.49
N ALA A 74 -1.36 -3.92 -24.79
CA ALA A 74 -1.34 -4.14 -23.35
C ALA A 74 -1.56 -2.86 -22.54
N ARG A 75 -1.33 -1.69 -23.16
CA ARG A 75 -1.53 -0.38 -22.52
C ARG A 75 -2.95 0.15 -22.68
N LEU A 76 -3.74 -0.43 -23.56
CA LEU A 76 -5.16 -0.13 -23.66
C LEU A 76 -5.86 -0.58 -22.36
N GLY A 77 -6.55 0.34 -21.70
CA GLY A 77 -7.20 0.05 -20.42
C GLY A 77 -6.26 0.10 -19.20
N LEU A 78 -5.04 0.68 -19.34
CA LEU A 78 -4.11 0.95 -18.25
C LEU A 78 -4.00 2.45 -18.04
N GLY A 79 -4.31 2.92 -16.83
CA GLY A 79 -4.02 4.27 -16.35
C GLY A 79 -2.75 4.28 -15.51
N TYR A 80 -1.92 5.31 -15.68
CA TYR A 80 -0.68 5.43 -14.91
C TYR A 80 -0.46 6.85 -14.39
N VAL A 81 -0.19 6.94 -13.10
CA VAL A 81 0.18 8.17 -12.39
C VAL A 81 1.63 8.01 -11.94
N PRO A 82 2.62 8.66 -12.56
CA PRO A 82 4.00 8.63 -12.10
C PRO A 82 4.19 9.50 -10.84
N GLU A 83 5.23 9.20 -10.05
CA GLU A 83 5.62 9.98 -8.88
C GLU A 83 5.87 11.46 -9.21
N GLN A 84 6.49 11.73 -10.35
CA GLN A 84 6.79 13.08 -10.81
C GLN A 84 6.11 13.36 -12.14
N PHE A 85 5.26 14.37 -12.14
CA PHE A 85 4.62 14.87 -13.34
C PHE A 85 5.34 16.07 -13.91
N ARG A 86 5.36 16.14 -15.26
CA ARG A 86 5.59 17.37 -15.99
C ARG A 86 4.38 17.65 -16.86
N PHE A 87 3.66 18.70 -16.53
CA PHE A 87 2.48 19.12 -17.27
C PHE A 87 2.85 20.19 -18.31
N PRO A 88 2.13 20.24 -19.44
CA PRO A 88 2.18 21.39 -20.35
C PRO A 88 1.46 22.56 -19.67
N GLU A 89 2.21 23.39 -18.96
CA GLU A 89 1.70 24.45 -18.08
C GLU A 89 0.79 25.46 -18.79
N TRP A 90 0.97 25.63 -20.12
CA TRP A 90 0.16 26.52 -20.95
C TRP A 90 -1.22 25.97 -21.30
N MET A 91 -1.43 24.66 -21.22
CA MET A 91 -2.72 24.03 -21.51
C MET A 91 -3.73 24.29 -20.40
N ARG A 92 -5.00 24.34 -20.79
CA ARG A 92 -6.11 24.31 -19.82
C ARG A 92 -6.41 22.86 -19.41
N ALA A 93 -7.00 22.68 -18.23
CA ALA A 93 -7.29 21.35 -17.70
C ALA A 93 -8.13 20.50 -18.66
N HIS A 94 -9.19 21.06 -19.25
CA HIS A 94 -10.03 20.33 -20.20
C HIS A 94 -9.30 19.99 -21.51
N GLU A 95 -8.42 20.86 -22.00
CA GLU A 95 -7.61 20.62 -23.21
C GLU A 95 -6.65 19.46 -22.99
N PHE A 96 -5.96 19.46 -21.84
CA PHE A 96 -5.06 18.40 -21.43
C PHE A 96 -5.78 17.05 -21.34
N LEU A 97 -6.92 16.99 -20.63
CA LEU A 97 -7.67 15.75 -20.49
C LEU A 97 -8.31 15.29 -21.81
N ARG A 98 -8.76 16.21 -22.66
CA ARG A 98 -9.27 15.90 -24.00
C ARG A 98 -8.21 15.27 -24.89
N PHE A 99 -6.97 15.79 -24.83
CA PHE A 99 -5.82 15.19 -25.51
C PHE A 99 -5.58 13.75 -25.04
N HIS A 100 -5.62 13.52 -23.73
CA HIS A 100 -5.49 12.15 -23.18
C HIS A 100 -6.67 11.26 -23.53
N ALA A 101 -7.88 11.79 -23.63
CA ALA A 101 -9.06 11.05 -24.10
C ALA A 101 -8.89 10.57 -25.56
N GLU A 102 -8.29 11.41 -26.39
CA GLU A 102 -7.94 11.03 -27.77
C GLU A 102 -6.91 9.91 -27.81
N LEU A 103 -5.82 10.02 -27.03
CA LEU A 103 -4.79 8.99 -26.94
C LEU A 103 -5.32 7.66 -26.38
N ALA A 104 -6.29 7.72 -25.46
CA ALA A 104 -6.98 6.54 -24.91
C ALA A 104 -8.02 5.95 -25.88
N GLY A 105 -8.21 6.51 -27.08
CA GLY A 105 -9.14 6.02 -28.07
C GLY A 105 -10.61 6.35 -27.80
N VAL A 106 -10.91 7.31 -26.93
CA VAL A 106 -12.28 7.77 -26.66
C VAL A 106 -12.86 8.42 -27.92
N LYS A 107 -14.04 8.00 -28.34
CA LYS A 107 -14.72 8.56 -29.52
C LYS A 107 -14.89 10.06 -29.39
N THR A 108 -14.74 10.79 -30.50
CA THR A 108 -14.80 12.26 -30.51
C THR A 108 -16.11 12.79 -29.89
N THR A 109 -17.23 12.11 -30.11
CA THR A 109 -18.55 12.44 -29.54
C THR A 109 -18.59 12.36 -28.00
N ASP A 110 -17.77 11.49 -27.42
CA ASP A 110 -17.83 11.16 -25.99
C ASP A 110 -16.73 11.86 -25.17
N ARG A 111 -15.75 12.49 -25.85
CA ARG A 111 -14.58 13.11 -25.18
C ARG A 111 -14.96 14.19 -24.18
N GLN A 112 -15.97 15.03 -24.50
CA GLN A 112 -16.40 16.10 -23.60
C GLN A 112 -17.05 15.53 -22.32
N SER A 113 -17.94 14.54 -22.45
CA SER A 113 -18.56 13.89 -21.30
C SER A 113 -17.54 13.16 -20.45
N GLU A 114 -16.54 12.54 -21.07
CA GLU A 114 -15.45 11.84 -20.38
C GLU A 114 -14.57 12.82 -19.58
N VAL A 115 -14.21 13.97 -20.17
CA VAL A 115 -13.48 15.03 -19.46
C VAL A 115 -14.25 15.54 -18.25
N THR A 116 -15.55 15.81 -18.43
CA THR A 116 -16.43 16.25 -17.32
C THR A 116 -16.50 15.19 -16.21
N ARG A 117 -16.59 13.91 -16.58
CA ARG A 117 -16.60 12.80 -15.63
C ARG A 117 -15.32 12.76 -14.78
N VAL A 118 -14.14 12.71 -15.42
CA VAL A 118 -12.89 12.58 -14.68
C VAL A 118 -12.56 13.81 -13.84
N LEU A 119 -12.93 15.01 -14.30
CA LEU A 119 -12.78 16.23 -13.50
C LEU A 119 -13.64 16.20 -12.23
N ARG A 120 -14.88 15.69 -12.32
CA ARG A 120 -15.77 15.52 -11.18
C ARG A 120 -15.22 14.49 -10.21
N GLU A 121 -14.71 13.36 -10.69
CA GLU A 121 -14.14 12.31 -9.86
C GLU A 121 -12.99 12.79 -8.95
N VAL A 122 -12.21 13.77 -9.45
CA VAL A 122 -11.09 14.34 -8.69
C VAL A 122 -11.42 15.70 -8.04
N GLY A 123 -12.68 16.17 -8.10
CA GLY A 123 -13.12 17.43 -7.48
C GLY A 123 -12.55 18.68 -8.14
N LEU A 124 -12.40 18.68 -9.46
CA LEU A 124 -11.87 19.80 -10.25
C LEU A 124 -12.84 20.30 -11.33
N GLU A 125 -14.13 19.97 -11.26
CA GLU A 125 -15.15 20.33 -12.24
C GLU A 125 -15.28 21.83 -12.46
N HIS A 126 -15.03 22.65 -11.44
CA HIS A 126 -15.10 24.12 -11.53
C HIS A 126 -13.81 24.76 -12.04
N ARG A 127 -12.78 23.98 -12.33
CA ARG A 127 -11.44 24.40 -12.79
C ARG A 127 -11.11 23.97 -14.22
N GLU A 128 -12.09 23.47 -14.96
CA GLU A 128 -11.89 22.92 -16.30
C GLU A 128 -11.21 23.87 -17.30
N ARG A 129 -11.47 25.19 -17.16
CA ARG A 129 -10.96 26.24 -18.05
C ARG A 129 -9.67 26.89 -17.57
N ASP A 130 -9.24 26.58 -16.36
CA ASP A 130 -8.02 27.17 -15.79
C ASP A 130 -6.77 26.53 -16.43
N GLN A 131 -5.72 27.32 -16.57
CA GLN A 131 -4.42 26.82 -17.05
C GLN A 131 -3.71 26.03 -15.96
N LEU A 132 -3.03 24.94 -16.36
CA LEU A 132 -2.34 24.07 -15.42
C LEU A 132 -1.25 24.78 -14.62
N ARG A 133 -0.62 25.85 -15.16
CA ARG A 133 0.35 26.68 -14.41
C ARG A 133 -0.24 27.37 -13.18
N THR A 134 -1.57 27.53 -13.11
CA THR A 134 -2.24 28.16 -11.98
C THR A 134 -2.66 27.16 -10.88
N PHE A 135 -2.42 25.87 -11.14
CA PHE A 135 -2.80 24.82 -10.22
C PHE A 135 -1.79 24.68 -9.08
N SER A 136 -2.28 24.47 -7.86
CA SER A 136 -1.44 24.03 -6.74
C SER A 136 -0.86 22.64 -7.01
N LYS A 137 0.18 22.24 -6.26
CA LYS A 137 0.73 20.87 -6.36
C LYS A 137 -0.33 19.81 -6.17
N GLY A 138 -1.25 20.00 -5.20
CA GLY A 138 -2.37 19.08 -4.97
C GLY A 138 -3.36 19.02 -6.14
N MET A 139 -3.68 20.16 -6.76
CA MET A 139 -4.51 20.20 -7.98
C MET A 139 -3.82 19.51 -9.16
N LEU A 140 -2.51 19.69 -9.32
CA LEU A 140 -1.74 19.00 -10.35
C LEU A 140 -1.73 17.48 -10.13
N GLN A 141 -1.62 17.03 -8.87
CA GLN A 141 -1.73 15.61 -8.53
C GLN A 141 -3.11 15.06 -8.92
N ARG A 142 -4.19 15.78 -8.59
CA ARG A 142 -5.57 15.39 -8.95
C ARG A 142 -5.78 15.35 -10.47
N ILE A 143 -5.21 16.28 -11.23
CA ILE A 143 -5.24 16.24 -12.72
C ILE A 143 -4.47 15.03 -13.26
N GLY A 144 -3.34 14.66 -12.65
CA GLY A 144 -2.61 13.46 -13.00
C GLY A 144 -3.45 12.19 -12.77
N ILE A 145 -4.18 12.14 -11.66
CA ILE A 145 -5.12 11.04 -11.40
C ILE A 145 -6.27 11.07 -12.42
N ALA A 146 -6.86 12.23 -12.71
CA ALA A 146 -7.90 12.37 -13.73
C ALA A 146 -7.43 11.85 -15.09
N GLN A 147 -6.21 12.21 -15.50
CA GLN A 147 -5.58 11.70 -16.74
C GLN A 147 -5.50 10.17 -16.75
N ALA A 148 -5.11 9.55 -15.65
CA ALA A 148 -5.01 8.09 -15.56
C ALA A 148 -6.39 7.40 -15.62
N LEU A 149 -7.46 8.09 -15.24
CA LEU A 149 -8.84 7.59 -15.27
C LEU A 149 -9.55 7.75 -16.62
N VAL A 150 -8.96 8.53 -17.53
CA VAL A 150 -9.51 8.72 -18.87
C VAL A 150 -9.59 7.40 -19.63
N GLY A 151 -10.70 7.19 -20.32
CA GLY A 151 -10.94 5.96 -21.10
C GLY A 151 -11.37 4.76 -20.27
N ARG A 152 -11.71 4.95 -18.99
CA ARG A 152 -12.20 3.93 -18.06
C ARG A 152 -11.27 2.72 -18.00
N PRO A 153 -10.05 2.86 -17.48
CA PRO A 153 -9.08 1.79 -17.42
C PRO A 153 -9.55 0.66 -16.52
N GLN A 154 -9.12 -0.56 -16.84
CA GLN A 154 -9.33 -1.75 -16.01
C GLN A 154 -8.25 -1.89 -14.92
N LEU A 155 -7.07 -1.25 -15.13
CA LEU A 155 -5.96 -1.20 -14.19
C LEU A 155 -5.48 0.24 -14.06
N VAL A 156 -5.38 0.73 -12.83
CA VAL A 156 -4.78 2.02 -12.50
C VAL A 156 -3.54 1.78 -11.65
N VAL A 157 -2.40 2.30 -12.12
CA VAL A 157 -1.12 2.23 -11.40
C VAL A 157 -0.81 3.62 -10.85
N LEU A 158 -0.72 3.72 -9.54
CA LEU A 158 -0.49 4.95 -8.80
C LEU A 158 0.89 4.90 -8.12
N ASP A 159 1.82 5.73 -8.58
CA ASP A 159 3.17 5.82 -8.02
C ASP A 159 3.25 7.07 -7.11
N GLU A 160 3.22 6.87 -5.79
CA GLU A 160 3.23 7.90 -4.74
C GLU A 160 2.12 8.97 -4.89
N PRO A 161 0.84 8.58 -5.03
CA PRO A 161 -0.24 9.50 -5.41
C PRO A 161 -0.58 10.54 -4.35
N THR A 162 -0.13 10.37 -3.11
CA THR A 162 -0.48 11.22 -1.97
C THR A 162 0.68 12.06 -1.44
N SER A 163 1.89 11.90 -1.99
CA SER A 163 3.12 12.52 -1.49
C SER A 163 3.10 14.06 -1.45
N ALA A 164 2.34 14.69 -2.36
CA ALA A 164 2.23 16.14 -2.47
C ALA A 164 0.94 16.72 -1.88
N LEU A 165 0.12 15.90 -1.21
CA LEU A 165 -1.20 16.27 -0.71
C LEU A 165 -1.20 16.56 0.79
N ASP A 166 -2.06 17.48 1.18
CA ASP A 166 -2.46 17.72 2.57
C ASP A 166 -3.34 16.55 3.11
N PRO A 167 -3.63 16.48 4.40
CA PRO A 167 -4.42 15.39 4.97
C PRO A 167 -5.81 15.23 4.34
N ILE A 168 -6.46 16.32 3.91
CA ILE A 168 -7.77 16.29 3.23
C ILE A 168 -7.61 15.68 1.85
N GLY A 169 -6.63 16.15 1.08
CA GLY A 169 -6.36 15.60 -0.26
C GLY A 169 -5.97 14.12 -0.24
N ARG A 170 -5.24 13.68 0.79
CA ARG A 170 -4.93 12.25 0.99
C ARG A 170 -6.18 11.42 1.22
N ARG A 171 -7.11 11.92 2.06
CA ARG A 171 -8.40 11.28 2.28
C ARG A 171 -9.18 11.16 0.97
N ASP A 172 -9.26 12.24 0.18
CA ASP A 172 -9.98 12.23 -1.09
C ASP A 172 -9.42 11.17 -2.06
N VAL A 173 -8.09 11.02 -2.12
CA VAL A 173 -7.44 9.97 -2.94
C VAL A 173 -7.75 8.57 -2.41
N ARG A 174 -7.76 8.35 -1.10
CA ARG A 174 -8.15 7.07 -0.52
C ARG A 174 -9.60 6.72 -0.86
N ASP A 175 -10.51 7.68 -0.68
CA ASP A 175 -11.93 7.49 -1.02
C ASP A 175 -12.12 7.20 -2.51
N LEU A 176 -11.32 7.82 -3.38
CA LEU A 176 -11.29 7.50 -4.81
C LEU A 176 -10.81 6.08 -5.08
N ILE A 177 -9.73 5.63 -4.45
CA ILE A 177 -9.22 4.25 -4.60
C ILE A 177 -10.29 3.23 -4.18
N VAL A 178 -10.97 3.47 -3.06
CA VAL A 178 -12.06 2.61 -2.58
C VAL A 178 -13.22 2.57 -3.59
N ARG A 179 -13.61 3.72 -4.19
CA ARG A 179 -14.62 3.76 -5.24
C ARG A 179 -14.19 2.99 -6.49
N LEU A 180 -12.96 3.19 -6.97
CA LEU A 180 -12.42 2.47 -8.14
C LEU A 180 -12.48 0.95 -7.93
N ARG A 181 -12.10 0.49 -6.74
CA ARG A 181 -12.22 -0.93 -6.36
C ARG A 181 -13.67 -1.39 -6.41
N SER A 182 -14.61 -0.62 -5.85
CA SER A 182 -16.04 -0.95 -5.86
C SER A 182 -16.61 -1.04 -7.27
N ASP A 183 -16.05 -0.26 -8.20
CA ASP A 183 -16.39 -0.27 -9.62
C ASP A 183 -15.68 -1.41 -10.39
N GLY A 184 -14.94 -2.29 -9.69
CA GLY A 184 -14.23 -3.42 -10.26
C GLY A 184 -12.89 -3.07 -10.94
N VAL A 185 -12.40 -1.84 -10.77
CA VAL A 185 -11.09 -1.42 -11.28
C VAL A 185 -9.99 -1.99 -10.40
N THR A 186 -8.97 -2.58 -11.01
CA THR A 186 -7.77 -3.00 -10.29
C THR A 186 -6.87 -1.80 -10.02
N VAL A 187 -6.32 -1.71 -8.81
CA VAL A 187 -5.38 -0.64 -8.46
C VAL A 187 -4.06 -1.23 -7.98
N LEU A 188 -2.95 -0.82 -8.59
CA LEU A 188 -1.60 -1.05 -8.07
C LEU A 188 -1.12 0.25 -7.44
N LEU A 189 -0.99 0.26 -6.12
CA LEU A 189 -0.55 1.41 -5.34
C LEU A 189 0.91 1.23 -4.89
N ASN A 190 1.81 2.08 -5.36
CA ASN A 190 3.13 2.22 -4.78
C ASN A 190 3.11 3.41 -3.81
N SER A 191 3.34 3.17 -2.53
CA SER A 191 3.39 4.22 -1.51
C SER A 191 4.39 3.86 -0.40
N HIS A 192 4.97 4.89 0.22
CA HIS A 192 5.76 4.75 1.45
C HIS A 192 4.94 5.05 2.71
N LEU A 193 3.69 5.49 2.57
CA LEU A 193 2.78 5.77 3.69
C LEU A 193 2.01 4.51 4.06
N LEU A 194 2.59 3.72 4.97
CA LEU A 194 2.10 2.39 5.35
C LEU A 194 0.66 2.42 5.90
N SER A 195 0.30 3.42 6.68
CA SER A 195 -1.06 3.58 7.23
C SER A 195 -2.12 3.80 6.16
N GLU A 196 -1.79 4.46 5.04
CA GLU A 196 -2.71 4.62 3.92
C GLU A 196 -2.90 3.29 3.17
N VAL A 197 -1.79 2.57 2.94
CA VAL A 197 -1.82 1.25 2.30
C VAL A 197 -2.63 0.26 3.11
N GLU A 198 -2.43 0.23 4.43
CA GLU A 198 -3.17 -0.64 5.36
C GLU A 198 -4.69 -0.40 5.29
N THR A 199 -5.09 0.86 5.04
CA THR A 199 -6.51 1.23 4.98
C THR A 199 -7.20 0.81 3.67
N VAL A 200 -6.48 0.82 2.52
CA VAL A 200 -7.12 0.66 1.20
C VAL A 200 -6.75 -0.62 0.46
N CYS A 201 -5.63 -1.28 0.81
CA CYS A 201 -5.14 -2.44 0.06
C CYS A 201 -5.71 -3.76 0.58
N ASP A 202 -6.07 -4.64 -0.35
CA ASP A 202 -6.46 -6.03 -0.07
C ASP A 202 -5.24 -6.93 0.12
N HIS A 203 -4.20 -6.67 -0.69
CA HIS A 203 -2.96 -7.44 -0.73
C HIS A 203 -1.78 -6.49 -0.79
N VAL A 204 -0.65 -6.95 -0.27
CA VAL A 204 0.61 -6.18 -0.31
C VAL A 204 1.79 -7.08 -0.67
N ALA A 205 2.81 -6.45 -1.23
CA ALA A 205 4.16 -7.00 -1.34
C ALA A 205 5.17 -5.99 -0.82
N ILE A 206 6.04 -6.42 0.06
CA ILE A 206 7.15 -5.63 0.61
C ILE A 206 8.41 -5.98 -0.18
N MET A 207 9.03 -4.96 -0.76
CA MET A 207 10.30 -5.07 -1.47
C MET A 207 11.45 -4.53 -0.63
N ASP A 208 12.56 -5.26 -0.61
CA ASP A 208 13.84 -4.74 -0.15
C ASP A 208 14.97 -5.17 -1.10
N ARG A 209 15.93 -4.28 -1.38
CA ARG A 209 17.13 -4.52 -2.21
C ARG A 209 16.81 -5.24 -3.53
N GLY A 210 15.71 -4.87 -4.18
CA GLY A 210 15.26 -5.41 -5.47
C GLY A 210 14.49 -6.73 -5.38
N ARG A 211 14.16 -7.26 -4.23
CA ARG A 211 13.46 -8.54 -4.03
C ARG A 211 12.17 -8.37 -3.25
N ILE A 212 11.20 -9.26 -3.47
CA ILE A 212 10.05 -9.38 -2.58
C ILE A 212 10.51 -10.14 -1.33
N VAL A 213 10.39 -9.52 -0.17
CA VAL A 213 10.73 -10.12 1.14
C VAL A 213 9.49 -10.66 1.85
N ARG A 214 8.32 -10.07 1.58
CA ARG A 214 7.04 -10.54 2.10
C ARG A 214 5.91 -10.18 1.15
N ALA A 215 4.93 -11.06 0.95
CA ALA A 215 3.73 -10.80 0.17
C ALA A 215 2.56 -11.64 0.68
N GLY A 216 1.34 -11.12 0.55
CA GLY A 216 0.12 -11.82 0.94
C GLY A 216 -1.09 -10.91 1.00
N SER A 217 -2.22 -11.43 1.47
CA SER A 217 -3.35 -10.57 1.84
C SER A 217 -2.97 -9.67 3.02
N MET A 218 -3.62 -8.51 3.14
CA MET A 218 -3.39 -7.61 4.29
C MET A 218 -3.55 -8.38 5.61
N ALA A 219 -4.60 -9.17 5.73
CA ALA A 219 -4.87 -9.97 6.92
C ALA A 219 -3.77 -11.01 7.21
N ASP A 220 -3.19 -11.66 6.18
CA ASP A 220 -2.11 -12.64 6.38
C ASP A 220 -0.77 -11.97 6.71
N VAL A 221 -0.50 -10.82 6.10
CA VAL A 221 0.75 -10.09 6.31
C VAL A 221 0.79 -9.46 7.70
N THR A 222 -0.32 -8.92 8.18
CA THR A 222 -0.45 -8.35 9.53
C THR A 222 -0.85 -9.39 10.59
N ARG A 223 -1.10 -10.66 10.20
CA ARG A 223 -1.36 -11.74 11.14
C ARG A 223 -0.16 -11.94 12.05
N GLY A 224 -0.38 -11.90 13.35
CA GLY A 224 0.65 -12.09 14.36
C GLY A 224 0.01 -12.08 15.75
N HIS A 225 0.84 -12.21 16.77
CA HIS A 225 0.40 -12.04 18.13
C HIS A 225 -0.16 -10.63 18.34
N VAL A 226 -1.23 -10.53 19.11
CA VAL A 226 -1.76 -9.26 19.61
C VAL A 226 -0.90 -8.84 20.80
N GLU A 227 -0.29 -7.67 20.74
CA GLU A 227 0.39 -7.08 21.89
C GLU A 227 -0.63 -6.36 22.76
N VAL A 228 -0.73 -6.76 24.02
CA VAL A 228 -1.61 -6.10 24.99
C VAL A 228 -0.78 -5.23 25.90
N GLU A 229 -0.92 -3.91 25.75
CA GLU A 229 -0.35 -2.94 26.67
C GLU A 229 -1.22 -2.86 27.92
N VAL A 230 -0.63 -3.15 29.07
CA VAL A 230 -1.30 -3.15 30.38
C VAL A 230 -0.71 -2.03 31.22
N ARG A 231 -1.58 -1.19 31.77
CA ARG A 231 -1.24 -0.21 32.79
C ARG A 231 -1.97 -0.58 34.07
N CYS A 232 -1.23 -0.76 35.14
CA CYS A 232 -1.78 -1.21 36.41
C CYS A 232 -1.04 -0.59 37.60
N ALA A 233 -1.61 -0.72 38.80
CA ALA A 233 -1.00 -0.37 40.06
C ALA A 233 -1.05 -1.53 41.04
N GLY A 234 0.06 -1.70 41.80
CA GLY A 234 0.16 -2.78 42.79
C GLY A 234 0.54 -4.14 42.18
N LEU A 235 1.26 -4.17 41.06
CA LEU A 235 1.80 -5.42 40.49
C LEU A 235 2.87 -5.99 41.44
N THR A 236 2.63 -7.19 41.91
CA THR A 236 3.57 -7.91 42.79
C THR A 236 4.46 -8.84 41.99
N THR A 237 5.62 -9.22 42.52
CA THR A 237 6.51 -10.20 41.90
C THR A 237 5.78 -11.55 41.69
N GLN A 238 4.88 -11.92 42.59
CA GLN A 238 4.10 -13.15 42.46
C GLN A 238 3.13 -13.11 41.26
N THR A 239 2.44 -11.96 41.08
CA THR A 239 1.53 -11.78 39.93
C THR A 239 2.30 -11.72 38.62
N LEU A 240 3.46 -11.06 38.60
CA LEU A 240 4.32 -11.04 37.43
C LEU A 240 4.80 -12.43 37.04
N SER A 241 5.27 -13.24 38.02
CA SER A 241 5.65 -14.65 37.78
C SER A 241 4.49 -15.50 37.24
N ALA A 242 3.26 -15.24 37.71
CA ALA A 242 2.07 -15.93 37.18
C ALA A 242 1.76 -15.57 35.73
N LEU A 243 2.00 -14.30 35.33
CA LEU A 243 1.89 -13.88 33.95
C LEU A 243 2.99 -14.50 33.06
N GLU A 244 4.24 -14.46 33.53
CA GLU A 244 5.40 -15.03 32.80
C GLU A 244 5.30 -16.57 32.64
N ALA A 245 4.66 -17.26 33.59
CA ALA A 245 4.40 -18.70 33.48
C ALA A 245 3.39 -19.05 32.38
N ARG A 246 2.49 -18.14 32.05
CA ARG A 246 1.40 -18.39 31.10
C ARG A 246 1.68 -17.79 29.73
N TRP A 247 2.39 -16.64 29.65
CA TRP A 247 2.73 -15.93 28.41
C TRP A 247 4.23 -15.73 28.30
N THR A 248 4.80 -16.15 27.18
CA THR A 248 6.26 -16.19 26.96
C THR A 248 6.93 -14.84 26.69
N ALA A 249 6.16 -13.77 26.47
CA ALA A 249 6.69 -12.45 26.11
C ALA A 249 6.06 -11.34 26.97
N VAL A 250 6.39 -11.33 28.27
CA VAL A 250 6.06 -10.21 29.16
C VAL A 250 7.24 -9.22 29.13
N ARG A 251 7.03 -8.01 28.63
CA ARG A 251 8.05 -6.95 28.60
C ARG A 251 7.62 -5.83 29.51
N LEU A 252 8.40 -5.59 30.56
CA LEU A 252 8.20 -4.42 31.43
C LEU A 252 8.60 -3.17 30.65
N GLY A 253 7.72 -2.18 30.61
CA GLY A 253 8.04 -0.86 30.11
C GLY A 253 9.07 -0.16 31.02
N GLU A 254 9.84 0.77 30.47
CA GLU A 254 10.74 1.63 31.24
C GLU A 254 9.91 2.48 32.22
N GLY A 255 9.65 1.92 33.40
CA GLY A 255 9.06 2.63 34.52
C GLY A 255 10.12 3.47 35.19
N THR A 256 10.01 4.78 35.11
CA THR A 256 10.74 5.71 36.00
C THR A 256 10.41 5.31 37.44
N GLY A 257 11.41 4.84 38.16
CA GLY A 257 11.29 4.40 39.55
C GLY A 257 10.69 5.49 40.42
N SER A 258 9.56 5.22 40.98
CA SER A 258 8.75 5.83 42.04
C SER A 258 7.26 6.01 41.69
N SER A 259 6.79 5.61 40.52
CA SER A 259 5.38 5.72 40.17
C SER A 259 4.66 4.43 40.63
N GLU A 260 3.56 4.59 41.40
CA GLU A 260 2.66 3.50 41.79
C GLU A 260 2.08 2.77 40.55
N VAL A 261 2.21 3.32 39.36
CA VAL A 261 1.69 2.82 38.09
C VAL A 261 2.79 2.15 37.29
N GLN A 262 2.58 0.90 36.96
CA GLN A 262 3.48 0.08 36.15
C GLN A 262 2.84 -0.17 34.78
N THR A 263 3.68 -0.16 33.74
CA THR A 263 3.27 -0.48 32.37
C THR A 263 4.07 -1.67 31.88
N PHE A 264 3.40 -2.62 31.24
CA PHE A 264 4.04 -3.76 30.58
C PHE A 264 3.25 -4.22 29.37
N THR A 265 3.88 -5.00 28.49
CA THR A 265 3.29 -5.54 27.28
C THR A 265 3.33 -7.05 27.33
N ILE A 266 2.24 -7.69 26.95
CA ILE A 266 2.13 -9.15 26.84
C ILE A 266 1.72 -9.48 25.40
N SER A 267 2.42 -10.43 24.77
CA SER A 267 2.02 -10.99 23.47
C SER A 267 1.06 -12.15 23.68
N VAL A 268 -0.12 -12.07 23.06
CA VAL A 268 -1.18 -13.10 23.08
C VAL A 268 -1.52 -13.53 21.66
N ILE A 269 -2.14 -14.71 21.52
CA ILE A 269 -2.49 -15.26 20.20
C ILE A 269 -3.62 -14.44 19.55
N ASP A 270 -4.61 -14.04 20.36
CA ASP A 270 -5.77 -13.28 19.93
C ASP A 270 -6.33 -12.37 21.04
N GLU A 271 -7.31 -11.53 20.68
CA GLU A 271 -7.96 -10.62 21.63
C GLU A 271 -8.77 -11.35 22.71
N TYR A 272 -9.22 -12.58 22.45
CA TYR A 272 -9.96 -13.35 23.45
C TYR A 272 -9.02 -13.81 24.57
N GLU A 273 -7.81 -14.20 24.22
CA GLU A 273 -6.78 -14.55 25.20
C GLU A 273 -6.39 -13.35 26.09
N ALA A 274 -6.53 -12.13 25.60
CA ALA A 274 -6.29 -10.92 26.38
C ALA A 274 -7.22 -10.81 27.61
N THR A 275 -8.43 -11.35 27.56
CA THR A 275 -9.35 -11.34 28.71
C THR A 275 -8.77 -12.10 29.91
N HIS A 276 -8.02 -13.17 29.67
CA HIS A 276 -7.38 -13.95 30.72
C HIS A 276 -6.25 -13.19 31.44
N ILE A 277 -5.64 -12.19 30.81
CA ILE A 277 -4.67 -11.31 31.47
C ILE A 277 -5.37 -10.53 32.58
N ALA A 278 -6.56 -9.98 32.29
CA ALA A 278 -7.35 -9.27 33.30
C ALA A 278 -7.70 -10.16 34.49
N ASP A 279 -8.09 -11.40 34.22
CA ASP A 279 -8.43 -12.37 35.28
C ASP A 279 -7.25 -12.64 36.23
N VAL A 280 -6.05 -12.84 35.68
CA VAL A 280 -4.83 -13.07 36.49
C VAL A 280 -4.46 -11.83 37.30
N LEU A 281 -4.56 -10.64 36.72
CA LEU A 281 -4.26 -9.38 37.43
C LEU A 281 -5.24 -9.12 38.57
N LEU A 282 -6.54 -9.29 38.32
CA LEU A 282 -7.58 -9.08 39.34
C LEU A 282 -7.48 -10.09 40.46
N ALA A 283 -7.21 -11.38 40.15
CA ALA A 283 -6.97 -12.41 41.14
C ALA A 283 -5.73 -12.13 42.04
N GLY A 284 -4.70 -11.45 41.45
CA GLY A 284 -3.51 -11.00 42.18
C GLY A 284 -3.71 -9.71 42.98
N GLY A 285 -4.93 -9.15 43.03
CA GLY A 285 -5.22 -7.90 43.76
C GLY A 285 -4.67 -6.63 43.06
N VAL A 286 -4.29 -6.75 41.81
CA VAL A 286 -3.74 -5.62 41.01
C VAL A 286 -4.86 -4.69 40.55
N ARG A 287 -4.69 -3.42 40.69
CA ARG A 287 -5.62 -2.42 40.15
C ARG A 287 -5.32 -2.17 38.66
N LEU A 288 -6.17 -2.67 37.79
CA LEU A 288 -6.10 -2.46 36.36
C LEU A 288 -6.54 -1.04 36.02
N LEU A 289 -5.70 -0.26 35.35
CA LEU A 289 -5.97 1.12 34.92
C LEU A 289 -6.32 1.17 33.43
N ALA A 290 -5.61 0.40 32.61
CA ALA A 290 -5.90 0.27 31.18
C ALA A 290 -5.38 -1.10 30.67
N MET A 291 -6.08 -1.62 29.67
CA MET A 291 -5.67 -2.78 28.91
C MET A 291 -6.01 -2.50 27.44
N ILE A 292 -4.99 -2.32 26.63
CA ILE A 292 -5.12 -1.85 25.24
C ILE A 292 -4.53 -2.90 24.32
N PRO A 293 -5.36 -3.70 23.65
CA PRO A 293 -4.87 -4.64 22.65
C PRO A 293 -4.36 -3.83 21.43
N ARG A 294 -3.12 -4.06 21.05
CA ARG A 294 -2.51 -3.52 19.84
C ARG A 294 -2.33 -4.64 18.84
N ARG A 295 -3.09 -4.59 17.76
CA ARG A 295 -2.86 -5.47 16.61
C ARG A 295 -1.56 -5.05 15.94
N ARG A 296 -0.86 -6.04 15.45
CA ARG A 296 0.33 -5.82 14.62
C ARG A 296 -0.05 -5.01 13.38
N THR A 297 0.62 -3.88 13.20
CA THR A 297 0.41 -2.98 12.07
C THR A 297 1.27 -3.39 10.88
N LEU A 298 0.94 -2.87 9.70
CA LEU A 298 1.79 -3.03 8.52
C LEU A 298 3.17 -2.38 8.74
N GLU A 299 3.27 -1.37 9.58
CA GLU A 299 4.53 -0.70 9.93
C GLU A 299 5.44 -1.64 10.72
N ASP A 300 4.91 -2.36 11.71
CA ASP A 300 5.68 -3.35 12.49
C ASP A 300 6.24 -4.44 11.57
N VAL A 301 5.39 -4.95 10.67
CA VAL A 301 5.78 -5.95 9.68
C VAL A 301 6.83 -5.44 8.71
N PHE A 302 6.69 -4.19 8.28
CA PHE A 302 7.64 -3.55 7.37
C PHE A 302 9.02 -3.42 8.00
N VAL A 303 9.10 -2.88 9.22
CA VAL A 303 10.35 -2.72 9.96
C VAL A 303 11.05 -4.07 10.13
N GLU A 304 10.33 -5.09 10.60
CA GLU A 304 10.87 -6.44 10.75
C GLU A 304 11.38 -7.01 9.42
N SER A 305 10.59 -6.89 8.34
CA SER A 305 10.94 -7.45 7.03
C SER A 305 12.19 -6.81 6.42
N VAL A 306 12.46 -5.54 6.70
CA VAL A 306 13.61 -4.80 6.18
C VAL A 306 14.85 -4.98 7.06
N THR A 307 14.68 -5.15 8.39
CA THR A 307 15.81 -5.34 9.33
C THR A 307 16.32 -6.78 9.35
N THR A 308 15.47 -7.77 9.08
CA THR A 308 15.84 -9.20 9.14
C THR A 308 16.62 -9.68 7.88
N THR A 309 16.71 -8.87 6.83
CA THR A 309 17.33 -9.27 5.54
C THR A 309 18.85 -9.41 5.58
N ASP A 310 19.49 -9.38 6.74
CA ASP A 310 20.93 -9.66 6.86
C ASP A 310 21.29 -11.16 6.99
N GLY A 311 20.32 -12.06 6.99
CA GLY A 311 20.55 -13.51 7.00
C GLY A 311 19.28 -14.32 6.85
N ASP A 312 18.95 -14.77 5.69
CA ASP A 312 18.21 -15.95 5.27
C ASP A 312 17.18 -15.67 4.16
N ALA A 313 17.33 -16.42 3.07
CA ALA A 313 16.41 -16.43 1.94
C ALA A 313 15.10 -17.12 2.34
N ILE A 314 13.98 -16.40 2.32
CA ILE A 314 12.65 -16.95 2.56
C ILE A 314 12.10 -17.63 1.28
N PRO A 315 11.49 -18.82 1.38
CA PRO A 315 10.97 -19.55 0.23
C PRO A 315 9.78 -18.85 -0.43
N ALA A 316 9.71 -18.92 -1.76
CA ALA A 316 8.63 -18.40 -2.58
C ALA A 316 7.26 -18.92 -2.13
N VAL A 317 6.35 -18.02 -1.77
CA VAL A 317 4.95 -18.34 -1.45
C VAL A 317 4.25 -18.71 -2.76
N ARG A 318 4.12 -20.01 -3.02
CA ARG A 318 3.16 -20.54 -3.99
C ARG A 318 1.77 -20.43 -3.39
N GLY A 319 0.90 -19.64 -4.01
CA GLY A 319 -0.50 -19.61 -3.69
C GLY A 319 -1.08 -21.03 -3.74
N ARG A 320 -1.64 -21.49 -2.64
CA ARG A 320 -2.46 -22.71 -2.61
C ARG A 320 -3.77 -22.43 -3.33
N GLN A 321 -4.12 -23.39 -4.17
CA GLN A 321 -5.36 -23.50 -4.93
C GLN A 321 -6.60 -23.47 -4.04
#